data_c4d883364120f20140732c895af5f28e
#
_entry.id   c4d883364120f20140732c895af5f28e
#
_cell.length_a   1.000
_cell.length_b   1.000
_cell.length_c   1.000
_cell.angle_alpha   90.00
_cell.angle_beta   90.00
_cell.angle_gamma   90.00
#
_symmetry.space_group_name_H-M   'P 1'
#
loop_
_entity.id
_entity.type
_entity.pdbx_description
1 polymer ?
#
loop_
_entity_poly.entity_id
_entity_poly.type
_entity_poly.pdbx_seq_one_letter_code
_entity_poly.pdbx_strand_id
1 'polypeptide(L)'
;MSDRAKKRILLTGATGYVGGRLLKEVEKNGHAVRCFTRRASTLSSRVSQRTEVFEGDVLDAESLTHAMEGSEVAYYLVHSMGSDSNFEEQDKKAALLFSSAARSGGVRRIIYLGGLSSDSDSLSPHLDSRLEVGRVLRDSGV
;
A
#
# COMPACT_ATOMS: atom_id res chain seq x y z
N MET A 1 23.54 -18.78 4.41
CA MET A 1 22.14 -18.32 4.65
C MET A 1 22.21 -16.90 5.12
N SER A 2 21.71 -15.95 4.33
CA SER A 2 21.60 -14.58 4.80
C SER A 2 20.43 -14.54 5.78
N ASP A 3 20.75 -14.33 7.04
CA ASP A 3 19.77 -14.02 8.08
C ASP A 3 19.26 -12.61 7.79
N ARG A 4 18.37 -12.51 6.80
CA ARG A 4 17.68 -11.25 6.53
C ARG A 4 16.78 -10.98 7.72
N ALA A 5 17.09 -9.93 8.44
CA ALA A 5 16.28 -9.49 9.58
C ALA A 5 14.80 -9.47 9.19
N LYS A 6 13.97 -10.15 9.99
CA LYS A 6 12.52 -10.20 9.78
C LYS A 6 11.95 -8.80 9.92
N LYS A 7 11.19 -8.36 8.94
CA LYS A 7 10.57 -7.04 8.90
C LYS A 7 9.10 -7.13 9.30
N ARG A 8 8.58 -6.04 9.83
CA ARG A 8 7.14 -5.84 9.98
C ARG A 8 6.63 -5.07 8.78
N ILE A 9 5.73 -5.68 8.04
CA ILE A 9 5.29 -5.19 6.73
C ILE A 9 3.80 -4.89 6.78
N LEU A 10 3.42 -3.68 6.38
CA LEU A 10 2.05 -3.36 6.05
C LEU A 10 1.86 -3.56 4.55
N LEU A 11 0.87 -4.35 4.16
CA LEU A 11 0.56 -4.64 2.77
C LEU A 11 -0.86 -4.17 2.45
N THR A 12 -0.98 -3.18 1.57
CA THR A 12 -2.26 -2.79 0.98
C THR A 12 -2.39 -3.44 -0.40
N GLY A 13 -3.62 -3.68 -0.84
CA GLY A 13 -3.86 -4.26 -2.16
C GLY A 13 -3.59 -5.76 -2.27
N ALA A 14 -3.60 -6.50 -1.15
CA ALA A 14 -3.35 -7.94 -1.11
C ALA A 14 -4.40 -8.78 -1.86
N THR A 15 -5.59 -8.22 -2.13
CA THR A 15 -6.64 -8.90 -2.91
C THR A 15 -6.36 -8.84 -4.41
N GLY A 16 -5.47 -7.97 -4.87
CA GLY A 16 -5.10 -7.85 -6.27
C GLY A 16 -4.10 -8.92 -6.72
N TYR A 17 -3.83 -8.93 -8.01
CA TYR A 17 -2.92 -9.92 -8.62
C TYR A 17 -1.50 -9.82 -8.07
N VAL A 18 -0.90 -8.63 -8.11
CA VAL A 18 0.46 -8.42 -7.62
C VAL A 18 0.51 -8.56 -6.10
N GLY A 19 -0.42 -7.91 -5.39
CA GLY A 19 -0.48 -7.95 -3.93
C GLY A 19 -0.67 -9.35 -3.37
N GLY A 20 -1.51 -10.16 -4.01
CA GLY A 20 -1.73 -11.55 -3.59
C GLY A 20 -0.50 -12.44 -3.75
N ARG A 21 0.28 -12.23 -4.82
CA ARG A 21 1.55 -12.94 -5.02
C ARG A 21 2.61 -12.47 -4.04
N LEU A 22 2.69 -11.17 -3.82
CA LEU A 22 3.63 -10.59 -2.86
C LEU A 22 3.35 -11.09 -1.45
N LEU A 23 2.09 -11.18 -1.05
CA LEU A 23 1.68 -11.71 0.25
C LEU A 23 2.30 -13.09 0.50
N LYS A 24 2.18 -13.99 -0.46
CA LYS A 24 2.75 -15.34 -0.35
C LYS A 24 4.27 -15.32 -0.17
N GLU A 25 4.95 -14.45 -0.91
CA GLU A 25 6.41 -14.35 -0.83
C GLU A 25 6.88 -13.77 0.52
N VAL A 26 6.24 -12.72 1.02
CA VAL A 26 6.63 -12.13 2.31
C VAL A 26 6.32 -13.06 3.47
N GLU A 27 5.22 -13.80 3.41
CA GLU A 27 4.89 -14.83 4.39
C GLU A 27 5.92 -15.97 4.39
N LYS A 28 6.27 -16.46 3.19
CA LYS A 28 7.25 -17.53 3.00
C LYS A 28 8.64 -17.15 3.56
N ASN A 29 9.01 -15.87 3.43
CA ASN A 29 10.27 -15.38 3.96
C ASN A 29 10.23 -15.07 5.48
N GLY A 30 9.12 -15.36 6.13
CA GLY A 30 9.01 -15.26 7.58
C GLY A 30 8.82 -13.85 8.12
N HIS A 31 8.43 -12.90 7.28
CA HIS A 31 8.11 -11.55 7.72
C HIS A 31 6.80 -11.51 8.52
N ALA A 32 6.70 -10.58 9.44
CA ALA A 32 5.44 -10.28 10.12
C ALA A 32 4.61 -9.36 9.21
N VAL A 33 3.46 -9.83 8.74
CA VAL A 33 2.65 -9.13 7.75
C VAL A 33 1.31 -8.70 8.36
N ARG A 34 0.93 -7.47 8.09
CA ARG A 34 -0.42 -6.96 8.33
C ARG A 34 -0.98 -6.53 6.99
N CYS A 35 -2.09 -7.15 6.59
CA CYS A 35 -2.83 -6.77 5.38
C CYS A 35 -3.88 -5.73 5.74
N PHE A 36 -3.91 -4.64 4.99
CA PHE A 36 -4.91 -3.60 5.12
C PHE A 36 -5.91 -3.73 3.98
N THR A 37 -7.18 -3.90 4.29
CA THR A 37 -8.24 -4.11 3.31
C THR A 37 -9.55 -3.50 3.75
N ARG A 38 -10.40 -3.14 2.80
CA ARG A 38 -11.76 -2.68 3.11
C ARG A 38 -12.68 -3.80 3.58
N ARG A 39 -12.37 -5.06 3.26
CA ARG A 39 -13.18 -6.23 3.62
C ARG A 39 -12.27 -7.36 4.10
N ALA A 40 -12.19 -7.52 5.39
CA ALA A 40 -11.37 -8.58 6.00
C ALA A 40 -11.76 -9.98 5.52
N SER A 41 -13.04 -10.23 5.29
CA SER A 41 -13.54 -11.52 4.82
C SER A 41 -12.95 -11.98 3.48
N THR A 42 -12.50 -11.04 2.63
CA THR A 42 -11.90 -11.38 1.34
C THR A 42 -10.49 -11.96 1.47
N LEU A 43 -9.82 -11.71 2.58
CA LEU A 43 -8.44 -12.14 2.83
C LEU A 43 -8.30 -13.22 3.90
N SER A 44 -9.24 -13.35 4.82
CA SER A 44 -9.09 -14.20 6.01
C SER A 44 -8.76 -15.67 5.68
N SER A 45 -9.25 -16.19 4.55
CA SER A 45 -8.96 -17.55 4.10
C SER A 45 -7.68 -17.68 3.27
N ARG A 46 -7.04 -16.56 2.91
CA ARG A 46 -5.88 -16.52 2.02
C ARG A 46 -4.56 -16.23 2.73
N VAL A 47 -4.62 -15.87 4.00
CA VAL A 47 -3.45 -15.48 4.78
C VAL A 47 -3.00 -16.63 5.69
N SER A 48 -1.72 -16.61 6.06
CA SER A 48 -1.20 -17.54 7.05
C SER A 48 -1.69 -17.17 8.45
N GLN A 49 -1.58 -18.09 9.40
CA GLN A 49 -1.98 -17.84 10.79
C GLN A 49 -1.21 -16.71 11.47
N ARG A 50 -0.04 -16.36 10.94
CA ARG A 50 0.82 -15.29 11.48
C ARG A 50 0.51 -13.93 10.88
N THR A 51 -0.29 -13.88 9.83
CA THR A 51 -0.62 -12.64 9.15
C THR A 51 -1.88 -12.03 9.75
N GLU A 52 -1.78 -10.77 10.14
CA GLU A 52 -2.92 -10.00 10.60
C GLU A 52 -3.70 -9.45 9.42
N VAL A 53 -5.02 -9.42 9.53
CA VAL A 53 -5.89 -8.73 8.58
C VAL A 53 -6.54 -7.56 9.30
N PHE A 54 -6.23 -6.36 8.83
CA PHE A 54 -6.76 -5.11 9.38
C PHE A 54 -7.78 -4.53 8.41
N GLU A 55 -9.02 -4.38 8.88
CA GLU A 55 -10.09 -3.79 8.08
C GLU A 55 -10.10 -2.28 8.27
N GLY A 56 -10.04 -1.54 7.16
CA GLY A 56 -10.04 -0.09 7.17
C GLY A 56 -10.15 0.49 5.77
N ASP A 57 -10.14 1.81 5.69
CA ASP A 57 -10.23 2.55 4.44
C ASP A 57 -9.02 3.47 4.28
N VAL A 58 -8.39 3.46 3.10
CA VAL A 58 -7.24 4.35 2.79
C VAL A 58 -7.62 5.83 2.78
N LEU A 59 -8.91 6.16 2.74
CA LEU A 59 -9.42 7.52 2.88
C LEU A 59 -9.73 7.91 4.33
N ASP A 60 -9.50 6.99 5.27
CA ASP A 60 -9.68 7.23 6.69
C ASP A 60 -8.32 7.30 7.40
N ALA A 61 -7.94 8.49 7.83
CA ALA A 61 -6.68 8.76 8.47
C ALA A 61 -6.47 7.94 9.76
N GLU A 62 -7.52 7.75 10.54
CA GLU A 62 -7.45 6.99 11.79
C GLU A 62 -7.17 5.51 11.53
N SER A 63 -7.87 4.90 10.56
CA SER A 63 -7.61 3.53 10.12
C SER A 63 -6.14 3.34 9.72
N LEU A 64 -5.63 4.25 8.89
CA LEU A 64 -4.25 4.18 8.42
C LEU A 64 -3.24 4.33 9.57
N THR A 65 -3.48 5.24 10.48
CA THR A 65 -2.59 5.46 11.62
C THR A 65 -2.47 4.20 12.47
N HIS A 66 -3.59 3.58 12.80
CA HIS A 66 -3.60 2.33 13.56
C HIS A 66 -2.93 1.18 12.80
N ALA A 67 -3.19 1.07 11.49
CA ALA A 67 -2.61 0.02 10.67
C ALA A 67 -1.08 0.15 10.53
N MET A 68 -0.55 1.36 10.57
CA MET A 68 0.89 1.63 10.44
C MET A 68 1.67 1.32 11.72
N GLU A 69 1.02 1.20 12.86
CA GLU A 69 1.68 0.98 14.13
C GLU A 69 2.61 -0.25 14.09
N GLY A 70 3.88 -0.02 14.38
CA GLY A 70 4.89 -1.07 14.43
C GLY A 70 5.39 -1.55 13.06
N SER A 71 4.89 -1.00 11.96
CA SER A 71 5.35 -1.36 10.62
C SER A 71 6.65 -0.64 10.25
N GLU A 72 7.59 -1.35 9.64
CA GLU A 72 8.86 -0.81 9.16
C GLU A 72 8.83 -0.52 7.66
N VAL A 73 8.08 -1.35 6.93
CA VAL A 73 7.93 -1.24 5.46
C VAL A 73 6.44 -1.25 5.15
N ALA A 74 6.02 -0.38 4.26
CA ALA A 74 4.64 -0.31 3.81
C ALA A 74 4.58 -0.40 2.28
N TYR A 75 3.81 -1.36 1.77
CA TYR A 75 3.54 -1.51 0.34
C TYR A 75 2.24 -0.80 -0.01
N TYR A 76 2.32 0.12 -0.95
CA TYR A 76 1.17 0.84 -1.46
C TYR A 76 0.81 0.32 -2.85
N LEU A 77 -0.11 -0.64 -2.90
CA LEU A 77 -0.54 -1.30 -4.14
C LEU A 77 -2.01 -1.04 -4.48
N VAL A 78 -2.63 -0.08 -3.81
CA VAL A 78 -4.00 0.31 -4.11
C VAL A 78 -4.04 1.43 -5.14
N HIS A 79 -5.01 1.36 -6.03
CA HIS A 79 -5.32 2.43 -6.96
C HIS A 79 -6.80 2.32 -7.33
N SER A 80 -7.37 3.44 -7.71
CA SER A 80 -8.75 3.49 -8.17
C SER A 80 -8.84 2.93 -9.59
N MET A 81 -9.73 1.95 -9.79
CA MET A 81 -10.04 1.38 -11.11
C MET A 81 -11.35 1.91 -11.66
N GLY A 82 -12.04 2.76 -10.90
CA GLY A 82 -13.35 3.28 -11.24
C GLY A 82 -13.33 4.31 -12.36
N SER A 83 -14.49 4.51 -12.99
CA SER A 83 -14.71 5.54 -14.01
C SER A 83 -15.24 6.84 -13.43
N ASP A 84 -15.27 6.98 -12.11
CA ASP A 84 -15.73 8.21 -11.44
C ASP A 84 -14.80 9.37 -11.76
N SER A 85 -15.38 10.53 -12.05
CA SER A 85 -14.65 11.76 -12.36
C SER A 85 -13.73 12.24 -11.24
N ASN A 86 -13.89 11.70 -10.02
CA ASN A 86 -13.14 12.09 -8.82
C ASN A 86 -12.02 11.11 -8.45
N PHE A 87 -11.71 10.13 -9.29
CA PHE A 87 -10.71 9.11 -8.91
C PHE A 87 -9.31 9.71 -8.68
N GLU A 88 -8.93 10.73 -9.46
CA GLU A 88 -7.65 11.40 -9.33
C GLU A 88 -7.50 12.10 -7.97
N GLU A 89 -8.54 12.81 -7.54
CA GLU A 89 -8.56 13.47 -6.24
C GLU A 89 -8.54 12.46 -5.09
N GLN A 90 -9.29 11.37 -5.22
CA GLN A 90 -9.34 10.32 -4.22
C GLN A 90 -8.00 9.58 -4.13
N ASP A 91 -7.38 9.27 -5.27
CA ASP A 91 -6.06 8.62 -5.30
C ASP A 91 -5.00 9.51 -4.66
N LYS A 92 -5.00 10.80 -4.97
CA LYS A 92 -4.09 11.76 -4.36
C LYS A 92 -4.31 11.90 -2.85
N LYS A 93 -5.57 12.01 -2.42
CA LYS A 93 -5.92 12.10 -1.01
C LYS A 93 -5.49 10.85 -0.25
N ALA A 94 -5.74 9.66 -0.80
CA ALA A 94 -5.32 8.40 -0.20
C ALA A 94 -3.79 8.34 -0.04
N ALA A 95 -3.04 8.75 -1.06
CA ALA A 95 -1.58 8.78 -1.01
C ALA A 95 -1.05 9.77 0.04
N LEU A 96 -1.67 10.93 0.18
CA LEU A 96 -1.30 11.93 1.19
C LEU A 96 -1.57 11.39 2.61
N LEU A 97 -2.72 10.79 2.83
CA LEU A 97 -3.08 10.19 4.12
C LEU A 97 -2.16 9.02 4.47
N PHE A 98 -1.86 8.18 3.49
CA PHE A 98 -0.94 7.06 3.65
C PHE A 98 0.47 7.54 4.02
N SER A 99 0.98 8.53 3.32
CA SER A 99 2.29 9.13 3.58
C SER A 99 2.38 9.72 4.99
N SER A 100 1.35 10.46 5.40
CA SER A 100 1.29 11.05 6.72
C SER A 100 1.26 9.99 7.82
N ALA A 101 0.45 8.96 7.65
CA ALA A 101 0.36 7.84 8.59
C ALA A 101 1.67 7.06 8.67
N ALA A 102 2.34 6.83 7.54
CA ALA A 102 3.62 6.15 7.48
C ALA A 102 4.70 6.92 8.22
N ARG A 103 4.77 8.22 8.00
CA ARG A 103 5.72 9.09 8.70
C ARG A 103 5.48 9.07 10.22
N SER A 104 4.24 9.26 10.65
CA SER A 104 3.86 9.27 12.06
C SER A 104 4.08 7.91 12.73
N GLY A 105 3.87 6.84 12.01
CA GLY A 105 4.04 5.46 12.50
C GLY A 105 5.48 4.96 12.52
N GLY A 106 6.43 5.77 12.05
CA GLY A 106 7.84 5.39 12.02
C GLY A 106 8.20 4.40 10.90
N VAL A 107 7.38 4.31 9.86
CA VAL A 107 7.68 3.51 8.66
C VAL A 107 8.94 4.08 8.00
N ARG A 108 9.89 3.21 7.68
CA ARG A 108 11.19 3.59 7.10
C ARG A 108 11.22 3.54 5.60
N ARG A 109 10.28 2.82 4.98
CA ARG A 109 10.24 2.64 3.53
C ARG A 109 8.82 2.40 3.06
N ILE A 110 8.42 3.18 2.05
CA ILE A 110 7.21 2.92 1.28
C ILE A 110 7.64 2.33 -0.06
N ILE A 111 6.98 1.25 -0.47
CA ILE A 111 7.20 0.63 -1.78
C ILE A 111 5.91 0.77 -2.58
N TYR A 112 6.04 1.36 -3.76
CA TYR A 112 4.93 1.66 -4.65
C TYR A 112 5.21 1.11 -6.05
N LEU A 113 4.25 0.41 -6.61
CA LEU A 113 4.30 -0.04 -7.99
C LEU A 113 3.60 0.99 -8.88
N GLY A 114 4.39 1.89 -9.46
CA GLY A 114 3.90 2.93 -10.36
C GLY A 114 3.82 2.49 -11.80
N GLY A 115 3.27 3.36 -12.64
CA GLY A 115 3.31 3.21 -14.08
C GLY A 115 4.61 3.72 -14.67
N LEU A 116 5.04 3.16 -15.79
CA LEU A 116 6.17 3.67 -16.57
C LEU A 116 5.65 4.66 -17.61
N SER A 117 6.30 5.81 -17.71
CA SER A 117 5.99 6.78 -18.75
C SER A 117 7.22 7.66 -19.04
N SER A 118 7.28 8.17 -20.27
CA SER A 118 8.20 9.25 -20.61
C SER A 118 7.49 10.59 -20.44
N ASP A 119 8.25 11.65 -20.07
CA ASP A 119 7.70 12.99 -19.81
C ASP A 119 7.10 13.67 -21.04
N SER A 120 7.25 13.07 -22.23
CA SER A 120 6.85 13.69 -23.51
C SER A 120 5.50 13.21 -24.04
N ASP A 121 4.86 12.23 -23.40
CA ASP A 121 3.64 11.62 -23.93
C ASP A 121 2.38 12.16 -23.26
N SER A 122 1.31 12.27 -24.05
CA SER A 122 -0.02 12.52 -23.51
C SER A 122 -0.48 11.26 -22.76
N LEU A 123 -0.57 11.38 -21.45
CA LEU A 123 -0.88 10.27 -20.58
C LEU A 123 -2.38 10.03 -20.47
N SER A 124 -2.79 8.77 -20.30
CA SER A 124 -4.15 8.46 -19.87
C SER A 124 -4.38 9.04 -18.46
N PRO A 125 -5.63 9.42 -18.10
CA PRO A 125 -5.92 9.92 -16.76
C PRO A 125 -5.48 8.98 -15.64
N HIS A 126 -5.60 7.66 -15.83
CA HIS A 126 -5.16 6.68 -14.86
C HIS A 126 -3.65 6.64 -14.68
N LEU A 127 -2.90 6.74 -15.77
CA LEU A 127 -1.43 6.78 -15.70
C LEU A 127 -0.95 8.07 -15.07
N ASP A 128 -1.57 9.20 -15.41
CA ASP A 128 -1.27 10.49 -14.82
C ASP A 128 -1.52 10.50 -13.31
N SER A 129 -2.64 9.93 -12.87
CA SER A 129 -2.96 9.77 -11.46
C SER A 129 -1.92 8.90 -10.72
N ARG A 130 -1.46 7.81 -11.33
CA ARG A 130 -0.41 6.96 -10.76
C ARG A 130 0.92 7.66 -10.61
N LEU A 131 1.28 8.51 -11.57
CA LEU A 131 2.50 9.32 -11.49
C LEU A 131 2.41 10.36 -10.38
N GLU A 132 1.25 10.98 -10.22
CA GLU A 132 1.01 11.94 -9.14
C GLU A 132 1.09 11.25 -7.77
N VAL A 133 0.48 10.08 -7.61
CA VAL A 133 0.61 9.27 -6.40
C VAL A 133 2.08 8.96 -6.11
N GLY A 134 2.84 8.56 -7.11
CA GLY A 134 4.27 8.31 -6.97
C GLY A 134 5.04 9.53 -6.47
N ARG A 135 4.72 10.73 -6.97
CA ARG A 135 5.32 11.98 -6.51
C ARG A 135 4.98 12.27 -5.05
N VAL A 136 3.70 12.13 -4.68
CA VAL A 136 3.24 12.33 -3.30
C VAL A 136 3.98 11.39 -2.34
N LEU A 137 4.09 10.12 -2.68
CA LEU A 137 4.78 9.14 -1.84
C LEU A 137 6.29 9.43 -1.74
N ARG A 138 6.92 9.85 -2.84
CA ARG A 138 8.34 10.22 -2.87
C ARG A 138 8.62 11.43 -1.99
N ASP A 139 7.74 12.41 -2.02
CA ASP A 139 7.91 13.67 -1.28
C ASP A 139 7.49 13.54 0.19
N SER A 140 7.06 12.38 0.62
CA SER A 140 6.59 12.12 1.99
C SER A 140 7.67 12.26 3.07
N GLY A 141 8.93 12.11 2.72
CA GLY A 141 10.03 12.07 3.67
C GLY A 141 10.29 10.70 4.30
N VAL A 142 9.63 9.66 3.78
CA VAL A 142 9.82 8.26 4.20
C VAL A 142 10.82 7.56 3.29
#